data_bd0e4f1a68dd911818ed3e0226b543b2
#
_entry.id   bd0e4f1a68dd911818ed3e0226b543b2
#
_cell.length_a   1.000
_cell.length_b   1.000
_cell.length_c   1.000
_cell.angle_alpha   90.00
_cell.angle_beta   90.00
_cell.angle_gamma   90.00
#
_symmetry.space_group_name_H-M   'P 1'
#
loop_
_entity.id
_entity.type
_entity.pdbx_description
1 polymer ?
#
loop_
_entity_poly.entity_id
_entity_poly.type
_entity_poly.pdbx_seq_one_letter_code
_entity_poly.pdbx_strand_id
1 'polypeptide(L)'
;MKFGRFIYLSVLFCTINTISNAQGFMSSNSWRKYRHEIYLGGGAANFLGDLGGRNQIGKDYSYADLEMSLTKPSMTLGYRYRVSKNFGWRTDFNYMRLWGKDALTEETFRNNRNLSFRSPIYELSTLAELEIPISKIGNRYHIKKTMKRRFKSSSQLLYGFVGVGAFYFNPQAEFGGKWYNLHSLSTEGQGLPGGPKKYKRIAVSIPFGIGYRLNIARQWTIGLEYNFRKTFTDYIDDVHGTYYDPTLLLQYKGPVAVALADPSKGDIPTATMPNADGTGAQRGDKQFDSYMAVELKLGYMIKSKKRKKTRAKF
;
A
#
# COMPACT_ATOMS: atom_id res chain seq x y z
N MET A 1 4.08 -31.80 3.71
CA MET A 1 4.60 -31.20 2.44
C MET A 1 4.78 -29.68 2.48
N LYS A 2 4.94 -29.02 3.66
CA LYS A 2 5.08 -27.54 3.74
C LYS A 2 6.54 -27.06 3.95
N PHE A 3 7.46 -27.93 4.32
CA PHE A 3 8.87 -27.58 4.58
C PHE A 3 9.71 -27.33 3.30
N GLY A 4 9.38 -27.98 2.19
CA GLY A 4 10.16 -27.85 0.95
C GLY A 4 10.09 -26.47 0.29
N ARG A 5 8.96 -25.75 0.42
CA ARG A 5 8.78 -24.42 -0.21
C ARG A 5 9.61 -23.32 0.47
N PHE A 6 9.87 -23.43 1.76
CA PHE A 6 10.73 -22.48 2.49
C PHE A 6 12.21 -22.63 2.11
N ILE A 7 12.65 -23.84 1.83
CA ILE A 7 14.04 -24.12 1.41
C ILE A 7 14.30 -23.52 0.04
N TYR A 8 13.36 -23.62 -0.90
CA TYR A 8 13.52 -23.03 -2.24
C TYR A 8 13.57 -21.49 -2.19
N LEU A 9 12.81 -20.85 -1.31
CA LEU A 9 12.84 -19.39 -1.15
C LEU A 9 14.16 -18.92 -0.51
N SER A 10 14.69 -19.65 0.47
CA SER A 10 15.97 -19.33 1.13
C SER A 10 17.16 -19.63 0.20
N VAL A 11 17.11 -20.68 -0.59
CA VAL A 11 18.13 -20.99 -1.60
C VAL A 11 18.11 -19.93 -2.72
N LEU A 12 16.93 -19.48 -3.18
CA LEU A 12 16.81 -18.38 -4.13
C LEU A 12 17.37 -17.07 -3.58
N PHE A 13 17.17 -16.80 -2.30
CA PHE A 13 17.73 -15.61 -1.62
C PHE A 13 19.26 -15.71 -1.43
N CYS A 14 19.78 -16.90 -1.17
CA CYS A 14 21.23 -17.15 -1.08
C CYS A 14 21.93 -17.10 -2.44
N THR A 15 21.30 -17.58 -3.52
CA THR A 15 21.89 -17.53 -4.87
C THR A 15 21.96 -16.11 -5.43
N ILE A 16 21.07 -15.21 -5.03
CA ILE A 16 21.13 -13.79 -5.41
C ILE A 16 22.36 -13.11 -4.80
N ASN A 17 22.84 -13.54 -3.64
CA ASN A 17 24.04 -12.97 -3.00
C ASN A 17 25.37 -13.36 -3.67
N THR A 18 25.40 -14.45 -4.44
CA THR A 18 26.64 -14.90 -5.12
C THR A 18 26.91 -14.18 -6.45
N ILE A 19 25.92 -13.47 -7.01
CA ILE A 19 26.04 -12.75 -8.29
C ILE A 19 26.56 -11.31 -8.07
N SER A 20 26.65 -10.83 -6.84
CA SER A 20 26.94 -9.42 -6.53
C SER A 20 28.42 -9.08 -6.33
N ASN A 21 29.29 -9.48 -7.26
CA ASN A 21 30.62 -8.87 -7.42
C ASN A 21 30.55 -7.64 -8.33
N ALA A 22 29.65 -6.73 -8.01
CA ALA A 22 29.37 -5.56 -8.78
C ALA A 22 30.11 -4.35 -8.19
N GLN A 23 31.23 -3.94 -8.82
CA GLN A 23 32.00 -2.75 -8.38
C GLN A 23 31.31 -1.44 -8.77
N GLY A 24 31.05 -0.64 -7.74
CA GLY A 24 30.97 0.82 -7.72
C GLY A 24 30.43 1.55 -8.95
N PHE A 25 29.11 1.56 -9.11
CA PHE A 25 28.46 2.56 -9.95
C PHE A 25 28.43 3.96 -9.28
N MET A 26 28.73 4.03 -7.99
CA MET A 26 28.79 5.27 -7.21
C MET A 26 30.22 5.64 -6.88
N SER A 27 30.97 6.18 -7.85
CA SER A 27 32.00 7.15 -7.49
C SER A 27 31.29 8.31 -6.75
N SER A 28 31.96 9.00 -5.82
CA SER A 28 31.37 10.05 -4.98
C SER A 28 30.52 11.11 -5.74
N ASN A 29 30.65 11.19 -7.06
CA ASN A 29 29.95 12.13 -7.92
C ASN A 29 29.06 11.48 -9.03
N SER A 30 28.96 10.15 -9.12
CA SER A 30 28.19 9.51 -10.21
C SER A 30 26.67 9.72 -10.07
N TRP A 31 26.15 9.90 -8.84
CA TRP A 31 24.75 10.20 -8.59
C TRP A 31 24.29 11.47 -9.32
N ARG A 32 25.19 12.46 -9.53
CA ARG A 32 24.89 13.71 -10.26
C ARG A 32 24.59 13.49 -11.73
N LYS A 33 25.02 12.37 -12.31
CA LYS A 33 24.73 12.00 -13.71
C LYS A 33 23.38 11.34 -13.89
N TYR A 34 22.84 10.74 -12.82
CA TYR A 34 21.63 9.94 -12.83
C TYR A 34 20.68 10.40 -11.73
N ARG A 35 20.31 11.68 -11.79
CA ARG A 35 19.42 12.29 -10.79
C ARG A 35 17.97 11.91 -10.98
N HIS A 36 17.58 11.66 -12.22
CA HIS A 36 16.20 11.41 -12.61
C HIS A 36 16.00 9.92 -12.84
N GLU A 37 14.97 9.35 -12.27
CA GLU A 37 14.58 7.96 -12.44
C GLU A 37 13.06 7.89 -12.58
N ILE A 38 12.60 7.18 -13.60
CA ILE A 38 11.19 6.80 -13.76
C ILE A 38 11.10 5.31 -13.46
N TYR A 39 10.07 4.88 -12.75
CA TYR A 39 9.90 3.48 -12.41
C TYR A 39 8.43 3.06 -12.45
N LEU A 40 8.25 1.78 -12.72
CA LEU A 40 7.00 1.06 -12.61
C LEU A 40 7.13 0.05 -11.47
N GLY A 41 6.09 -0.06 -10.66
CA GLY A 41 5.95 -1.07 -9.62
C GLY A 41 4.73 -1.93 -9.86
N GLY A 42 4.82 -3.17 -9.43
CA GLY A 42 3.70 -4.09 -9.38
C GLY A 42 3.82 -4.98 -8.15
N GLY A 43 2.71 -5.27 -7.52
CA GLY A 43 2.73 -6.06 -6.30
C GLY A 43 1.36 -6.36 -5.76
N ALA A 44 1.28 -6.43 -4.46
CA ALA A 44 0.10 -6.83 -3.72
C ALA A 44 -0.19 -5.86 -2.58
N ALA A 45 -1.45 -5.49 -2.44
CA ALA A 45 -1.94 -4.63 -1.37
C ALA A 45 -2.92 -5.37 -0.47
N ASN A 46 -2.95 -4.96 0.80
CA ASN A 46 -3.84 -5.50 1.80
C ASN A 46 -4.45 -4.37 2.63
N PHE A 47 -5.71 -4.55 3.02
CA PHE A 47 -6.46 -3.64 3.87
C PHE A 47 -6.23 -3.97 5.35
N LEU A 48 -6.22 -2.94 6.19
CA LEU A 48 -6.09 -3.02 7.64
C LEU A 48 -7.12 -2.06 8.27
N GLY A 49 -8.26 -2.59 8.63
CA GLY A 49 -9.39 -1.85 9.21
C GLY A 49 -10.44 -2.82 9.74
N ASP A 50 -11.68 -2.37 9.83
CA ASP A 50 -12.79 -3.07 10.48
C ASP A 50 -13.19 -4.38 9.81
N LEU A 51 -13.00 -4.51 8.49
CA LEU A 51 -13.43 -5.65 7.70
C LEU A 51 -12.24 -6.52 7.29
N GLY A 52 -12.37 -7.81 7.53
CA GLY A 52 -11.28 -8.76 7.29
C GLY A 52 -10.33 -8.84 8.48
N GLY A 53 -9.20 -9.54 8.32
CA GLY A 53 -8.21 -9.73 9.38
C GLY A 53 -8.20 -11.16 9.92
N ARG A 54 -7.31 -11.41 10.88
CA ARG A 54 -7.01 -12.73 11.42
C ARG A 54 -8.16 -13.25 12.29
N ASN A 55 -8.20 -14.59 12.47
CA ASN A 55 -9.14 -15.34 13.31
C ASN A 55 -9.04 -15.05 14.84
N GLN A 56 -8.67 -13.85 15.23
CA GLN A 56 -8.57 -13.39 16.62
C GLN A 56 -8.99 -11.93 16.71
N ILE A 57 -9.31 -11.46 17.91
CA ILE A 57 -9.47 -10.03 18.20
C ILE A 57 -8.19 -9.35 17.73
N GLY A 58 -8.31 -8.52 16.69
CA GLY A 58 -7.17 -7.90 16.01
C GLY A 58 -6.32 -7.05 16.95
N LYS A 59 -5.00 -7.04 16.74
CA LYS A 59 -4.14 -6.00 17.30
C LYS A 59 -3.92 -4.98 16.22
N ASP A 60 -4.24 -3.72 16.51
CA ASP A 60 -4.08 -2.61 15.59
C ASP A 60 -2.72 -2.61 14.92
N TYR A 61 -2.72 -2.45 13.58
CA TYR A 61 -1.52 -2.34 12.76
C TYR A 61 -0.56 -3.54 12.75
N SER A 62 -1.02 -4.73 13.13
CA SER A 62 -0.17 -5.93 13.14
C SER A 62 -0.03 -6.51 11.72
N TYR A 63 1.22 -6.73 11.28
CA TYR A 63 1.49 -7.53 10.07
C TYR A 63 0.98 -8.98 10.18
N ALA A 64 0.62 -9.42 11.39
CA ALA A 64 0.05 -10.72 11.65
C ALA A 64 -1.42 -10.84 11.22
N ASP A 65 -2.11 -9.72 10.97
CA ASP A 65 -3.48 -9.67 10.47
C ASP A 65 -3.57 -9.79 8.93
N LEU A 66 -2.45 -10.08 8.29
CA LEU A 66 -2.38 -10.33 6.84
C LEU A 66 -3.13 -11.60 6.47
N GLU A 67 -4.26 -11.43 5.80
CA GLU A 67 -4.98 -12.52 5.17
C GLU A 67 -4.63 -12.60 3.68
N MET A 68 -3.97 -13.70 3.28
CA MET A 68 -3.49 -13.89 1.91
C MET A 68 -4.62 -13.97 0.88
N SER A 69 -5.82 -14.40 1.30
CA SER A 69 -7.00 -14.48 0.44
C SER A 69 -7.55 -13.10 0.04
N LEU A 70 -7.36 -12.10 0.90
CA LEU A 70 -7.78 -10.71 0.69
C LEU A 70 -6.73 -9.86 -0.04
N THR A 71 -5.55 -10.41 -0.27
CA THR A 71 -4.47 -9.72 -0.98
C THR A 71 -4.83 -9.48 -2.45
N LYS A 72 -4.77 -8.22 -2.89
CA LYS A 72 -5.16 -7.80 -4.24
C LYS A 72 -4.04 -7.04 -4.94
N PRO A 73 -4.05 -6.97 -6.28
CA PRO A 73 -2.98 -6.35 -7.04
C PRO A 73 -2.84 -4.85 -6.74
N SER A 74 -1.58 -4.40 -6.71
CA SER A 74 -1.17 -2.99 -6.70
C SER A 74 -0.29 -2.67 -7.89
N MET A 75 -0.34 -1.42 -8.34
CA MET A 75 0.49 -0.87 -9.41
C MET A 75 0.94 0.53 -9.02
N THR A 76 2.20 0.85 -9.28
CA THR A 76 2.80 2.16 -9.02
C THR A 76 3.51 2.67 -10.27
N LEU A 77 3.26 3.91 -10.63
CA LEU A 77 4.08 4.69 -11.56
C LEU A 77 4.73 5.82 -10.78
N GLY A 78 6.07 5.90 -10.80
CA GLY A 78 6.76 6.88 -10.00
C GLY A 78 7.89 7.59 -10.74
N TYR A 79 8.17 8.77 -10.26
CA TYR A 79 9.31 9.58 -10.65
C TYR A 79 10.13 9.94 -9.41
N ARG A 80 11.44 9.68 -9.47
CA ARG A 80 12.40 9.99 -8.41
C ARG A 80 13.43 11.00 -8.88
N TYR A 81 13.68 11.99 -8.02
CA TYR A 81 14.74 12.96 -8.19
C TYR A 81 15.73 12.88 -7.04
N ARG A 82 17.00 12.57 -7.32
CA ARG A 82 18.06 12.57 -6.33
C ARG A 82 18.57 13.97 -6.06
N VAL A 83 18.24 14.50 -4.90
CA VAL A 83 18.67 15.82 -4.43
C VAL A 83 20.15 15.77 -4.02
N SER A 84 20.54 14.74 -3.28
CA SER A 84 21.91 14.50 -2.82
C SER A 84 22.34 13.03 -3.05
N LYS A 85 23.46 12.64 -2.49
CA LYS A 85 23.96 11.25 -2.54
C LYS A 85 23.06 10.29 -1.78
N ASN A 86 22.49 10.75 -0.68
CA ASN A 86 21.71 9.94 0.25
C ASN A 86 20.26 10.37 0.38
N PHE A 87 19.87 11.46 -0.27
CA PHE A 87 18.51 12.00 -0.18
C PHE A 87 17.89 12.16 -1.56
N GLY A 88 16.70 11.62 -1.69
CA GLY A 88 15.85 11.69 -2.87
C GLY A 88 14.48 12.25 -2.55
N TRP A 89 13.85 12.79 -3.57
CA TRP A 89 12.45 13.16 -3.59
C TRP A 89 11.75 12.35 -4.65
N ARG A 90 10.58 11.82 -4.37
CA ARG A 90 9.80 11.07 -5.35
C ARG A 90 8.32 11.44 -5.33
N THR A 91 7.68 11.25 -6.46
CA THR A 91 6.23 11.38 -6.63
C THR A 91 5.72 10.09 -7.24
N ASP A 92 4.72 9.49 -6.60
CA ASP A 92 4.15 8.20 -6.97
C ASP A 92 2.66 8.38 -7.27
N PHE A 93 2.23 7.82 -8.38
CA PHE A 93 0.83 7.54 -8.66
C PHE A 93 0.58 6.05 -8.44
N ASN A 94 -0.31 5.72 -7.51
CA ASN A 94 -0.60 4.36 -7.11
C ASN A 94 -2.05 4.00 -7.45
N TYR A 95 -2.21 2.81 -8.01
CA TYR A 95 -3.49 2.15 -8.16
C TYR A 95 -3.48 0.87 -7.35
N MET A 96 -4.47 0.69 -6.47
CA MET A 96 -4.60 -0.51 -5.64
C MET A 96 -6.06 -0.91 -5.56
N ARG A 97 -6.29 -2.20 -5.36
CA ARG A 97 -7.60 -2.69 -4.93
C ARG A 97 -7.49 -3.16 -3.50
N LEU A 98 -8.35 -2.65 -2.64
CA LEU A 98 -8.50 -3.14 -1.28
C LEU A 98 -9.76 -4.00 -1.20
N TRP A 99 -9.71 -5.02 -0.36
CA TRP A 99 -10.80 -5.94 -0.17
C TRP A 99 -10.84 -6.41 1.29
N GLY A 100 -12.04 -6.50 1.87
CA GLY A 100 -12.30 -7.07 3.17
C GLY A 100 -13.56 -7.94 3.12
N LYS A 101 -13.58 -9.02 3.91
CA LYS A 101 -14.72 -9.92 3.99
C LYS A 101 -14.75 -10.60 5.36
N ASP A 102 -15.79 -10.32 6.14
CA ASP A 102 -15.98 -10.88 7.47
C ASP A 102 -16.23 -12.40 7.47
N ALA A 103 -16.83 -12.94 6.42
CA ALA A 103 -17.10 -14.39 6.30
C ALA A 103 -15.83 -15.26 6.32
N LEU A 104 -14.62 -14.65 6.18
CA LEU A 104 -13.34 -15.36 6.22
C LEU A 104 -12.74 -15.45 7.63
N THR A 105 -13.24 -14.67 8.58
CA THR A 105 -12.77 -14.73 9.98
C THR A 105 -13.54 -15.78 10.78
N GLU A 106 -12.86 -16.40 11.74
CA GLU A 106 -13.48 -17.28 12.74
C GLU A 106 -13.99 -16.52 13.98
N GLU A 107 -13.76 -15.20 14.03
CA GLU A 107 -14.27 -14.37 15.11
C GLU A 107 -15.80 -14.27 14.98
N THR A 108 -16.50 -14.65 16.05
CA THR A 108 -17.96 -14.93 16.03
C THR A 108 -18.78 -13.71 15.64
N PHE A 109 -18.46 -12.52 16.17
CA PHE A 109 -19.25 -11.31 15.90
C PHE A 109 -19.07 -10.84 14.45
N ARG A 110 -17.83 -10.78 13.95
CA ARG A 110 -17.56 -10.41 12.55
C ARG A 110 -18.11 -11.44 11.58
N ASN A 111 -17.93 -12.72 11.86
CA ASN A 111 -18.49 -13.78 11.02
C ASN A 111 -20.01 -13.69 10.92
N ASN A 112 -20.71 -13.39 12.05
CA ASN A 112 -22.14 -13.13 12.06
C ASN A 112 -22.51 -11.85 11.32
N ARG A 113 -21.74 -10.76 11.50
CA ARG A 113 -21.93 -9.47 10.81
C ARG A 113 -21.88 -9.61 9.28
N ASN A 114 -20.99 -10.46 8.77
CA ASN A 114 -20.90 -10.90 7.38
C ASN A 114 -20.76 -9.77 6.34
N LEU A 115 -20.22 -8.64 6.73
CA LEU A 115 -19.96 -7.55 5.80
C LEU A 115 -18.84 -7.90 4.82
N SER A 116 -18.90 -7.32 3.63
CA SER A 116 -17.83 -7.43 2.64
C SER A 116 -17.74 -6.17 1.80
N PHE A 117 -16.52 -5.81 1.42
CA PHE A 117 -16.32 -4.68 0.52
C PHE A 117 -15.16 -4.92 -0.44
N ARG A 118 -15.15 -4.15 -1.50
CA ARG A 118 -13.99 -3.88 -2.34
C ARG A 118 -13.91 -2.38 -2.58
N SER A 119 -12.70 -1.83 -2.60
CA SER A 119 -12.51 -0.40 -2.90
C SER A 119 -11.31 -0.23 -3.83
N PRO A 120 -11.48 0.36 -5.03
CA PRO A 120 -10.37 0.84 -5.82
C PRO A 120 -9.80 2.11 -5.17
N ILE A 121 -8.48 2.15 -5.05
CA ILE A 121 -7.73 3.30 -4.52
C ILE A 121 -6.90 3.90 -5.65
N TYR A 122 -7.00 5.21 -5.83
CA TYR A 122 -6.14 6.00 -6.70
C TYR A 122 -5.44 7.04 -5.84
N GLU A 123 -4.15 6.90 -5.64
CA GLU A 123 -3.36 7.76 -4.75
C GLU A 123 -2.29 8.51 -5.55
N LEU A 124 -2.19 9.81 -5.31
CA LEU A 124 -1.04 10.62 -5.69
C LEU A 124 -0.28 11.02 -4.43
N SER A 125 0.97 10.61 -4.32
CA SER A 125 1.79 10.85 -3.14
C SER A 125 3.14 11.48 -3.49
N THR A 126 3.67 12.23 -2.55
CA THR A 126 4.99 12.85 -2.63
C THR A 126 5.78 12.47 -1.38
N LEU A 127 7.01 12.00 -1.57
CA LEU A 127 7.77 11.33 -0.54
C LEU A 127 9.23 11.80 -0.51
N ALA A 128 9.74 11.95 0.69
CA ALA A 128 11.16 12.08 0.97
C ALA A 128 11.77 10.69 1.16
N GLU A 129 12.90 10.41 0.52
CA GLU A 129 13.57 9.12 0.56
C GLU A 129 15.00 9.29 1.06
N LEU A 130 15.40 8.50 2.05
CA LEU A 130 16.76 8.42 2.58
C LEU A 130 17.40 7.11 2.10
N GLU A 131 18.45 7.23 1.30
CA GLU A 131 19.20 6.12 0.71
C GLU A 131 20.47 5.78 1.49
N ILE A 132 20.63 4.52 1.86
CA ILE A 132 21.80 4.00 2.57
C ILE A 132 22.48 2.96 1.66
N PRO A 133 23.66 3.23 1.11
CA PRO A 133 24.39 2.25 0.31
C PRO A 133 24.94 1.13 1.22
N ILE A 134 24.55 -0.12 0.94
CA ILE A 134 25.01 -1.31 1.68
C ILE A 134 26.35 -1.79 1.17
N SER A 135 26.61 -1.67 -0.14
CA SER A 135 27.89 -2.08 -0.70
C SER A 135 28.98 -1.06 -0.35
N LYS A 136 29.90 -1.45 0.51
CA LYS A 136 31.14 -0.67 0.74
C LYS A 136 31.90 -0.61 -0.57
N ILE A 137 32.00 0.58 -1.16
CA ILE A 137 32.93 0.86 -2.25
C ILE A 137 34.31 0.85 -1.59
N GLY A 138 34.98 -0.30 -1.64
CA GLY A 138 36.36 -0.37 -1.18
C GLY A 138 37.22 0.61 -1.98
N ASN A 139 37.97 1.47 -1.30
CA ASN A 139 39.11 2.18 -1.87
C ASN A 139 40.12 1.11 -2.31
N ARG A 140 39.96 0.58 -3.53
CA ARG A 140 40.99 -0.25 -4.10
C ARG A 140 42.00 0.65 -4.80
N TYR A 141 43.23 0.60 -4.33
CA TYR A 141 44.42 1.06 -5.03
C TYR A 141 44.31 0.71 -6.52
N HIS A 142 44.59 1.67 -7.39
CA HIS A 142 44.68 1.48 -8.83
C HIS A 142 45.85 0.53 -9.14
N ILE A 143 45.58 -0.74 -9.25
CA ILE A 143 46.51 -1.64 -9.96
C ILE A 143 46.23 -1.43 -11.45
N LYS A 144 47.26 -0.85 -12.11
CA LYS A 144 47.28 -0.60 -13.54
C LYS A 144 47.04 -1.87 -14.33
N LYS A 145 46.16 -1.73 -15.35
CA LYS A 145 46.08 -2.53 -16.57
C LYS A 145 46.12 -4.07 -16.43
N THR A 146 44.97 -4.70 -16.49
CA THR A 146 44.67 -5.74 -17.50
C THR A 146 43.30 -6.32 -17.24
N MET A 147 42.61 -6.65 -18.29
CA MET A 147 41.29 -7.23 -18.45
C MET A 147 40.13 -6.24 -18.54
N LYS A 148 39.57 -6.20 -19.73
CA LYS A 148 38.23 -5.70 -20.03
C LYS A 148 37.19 -6.44 -19.16
N ARG A 149 36.99 -5.97 -17.93
CA ARG A 149 35.93 -6.50 -17.06
C ARG A 149 34.57 -6.05 -17.57
N ARG A 150 33.90 -6.96 -18.22
CA ARG A 150 32.58 -6.80 -18.85
C ARG A 150 31.41 -6.77 -17.85
N PHE A 151 31.63 -7.01 -16.57
CA PHE A 151 30.57 -7.00 -15.55
C PHE A 151 30.81 -5.87 -14.54
N LYS A 152 29.99 -4.86 -14.66
CA LYS A 152 29.92 -3.71 -13.76
C LYS A 152 29.05 -4.05 -12.55
N SER A 153 29.61 -3.88 -11.42
CA SER A 153 29.14 -3.73 -10.06
C SER A 153 27.70 -3.26 -9.91
N SER A 154 26.81 -4.09 -9.35
CA SER A 154 25.50 -3.67 -8.85
C SER A 154 25.69 -2.91 -7.53
N SER A 155 25.23 -1.68 -7.43
CA SER A 155 25.15 -1.00 -6.15
C SER A 155 23.87 -1.42 -5.46
N GLN A 156 23.99 -1.85 -4.21
CA GLN A 156 22.89 -2.22 -3.34
C GLN A 156 22.55 -1.02 -2.46
N LEU A 157 21.28 -0.69 -2.40
CA LEU A 157 20.76 0.43 -1.62
C LEU A 157 19.62 -0.06 -0.75
N LEU A 158 19.71 0.18 0.54
CA LEU A 158 18.55 0.18 1.44
C LEU A 158 18.03 1.61 1.49
N TYR A 159 16.73 1.80 1.50
CA TYR A 159 16.13 3.12 1.66
C TYR A 159 14.91 3.08 2.54
N GLY A 160 14.73 4.15 3.29
CA GLY A 160 13.49 4.45 4.01
C GLY A 160 12.84 5.68 3.42
N PHE A 161 11.54 5.77 3.53
CA PHE A 161 10.80 6.91 3.00
C PHE A 161 9.58 7.24 3.85
N VAL A 162 9.18 8.50 3.77
CA VAL A 162 7.96 9.03 4.37
C VAL A 162 7.44 10.18 3.52
N GLY A 163 6.13 10.39 3.51
CA GLY A 163 5.55 11.48 2.74
C GLY A 163 4.10 11.75 3.06
N VAL A 164 3.45 12.44 2.13
CA VAL A 164 2.03 12.74 2.18
C VAL A 164 1.39 12.36 0.85
N GLY A 165 0.17 11.87 0.91
CA GLY A 165 -0.62 11.48 -0.25
C GLY A 165 -2.06 11.94 -0.13
N ALA A 166 -2.69 12.13 -1.27
CA ALA A 166 -4.14 12.28 -1.38
C ALA A 166 -4.67 11.12 -2.21
N PHE A 167 -5.72 10.48 -1.76
CA PHE A 167 -6.28 9.33 -2.44
C PHE A 167 -7.78 9.41 -2.58
N TYR A 168 -8.26 8.88 -3.69
CA TYR A 168 -9.68 8.65 -3.96
C TYR A 168 -10.00 7.18 -3.69
N PHE A 169 -11.15 6.92 -3.07
CA PHE A 169 -11.66 5.58 -2.79
C PHE A 169 -13.15 5.49 -3.09
N ASN A 170 -13.63 4.27 -3.38
CA ASN A 170 -15.04 4.03 -3.67
C ASN A 170 -15.43 2.63 -3.20
N PRO A 171 -15.88 2.49 -1.94
CA PRO A 171 -16.31 1.21 -1.40
C PRO A 171 -17.54 0.69 -2.14
N GLN A 172 -17.49 -0.60 -2.47
CA GLN A 172 -18.54 -1.34 -3.18
C GLN A 172 -18.76 -2.68 -2.48
N ALA A 173 -20.02 -3.13 -2.44
CA ALA A 173 -20.37 -4.49 -2.01
C ALA A 173 -21.22 -5.18 -3.06
N GLU A 174 -21.22 -6.50 -3.02
CA GLU A 174 -21.94 -7.34 -3.97
C GLU A 174 -23.30 -7.76 -3.38
N PHE A 175 -24.34 -7.61 -4.19
CA PHE A 175 -25.68 -8.12 -3.88
C PHE A 175 -26.33 -8.66 -5.14
N GLY A 176 -26.79 -9.91 -5.09
CA GLY A 176 -27.43 -10.56 -6.24
C GLY A 176 -26.58 -10.63 -7.50
N GLY A 177 -25.24 -10.81 -7.36
CA GLY A 177 -24.30 -10.86 -8.48
C GLY A 177 -23.95 -9.50 -9.09
N LYS A 178 -24.41 -8.39 -8.50
CA LYS A 178 -24.10 -7.01 -8.94
C LYS A 178 -23.36 -6.24 -7.86
N TRP A 179 -22.45 -5.37 -8.28
CA TRP A 179 -21.68 -4.50 -7.39
C TRP A 179 -22.34 -3.13 -7.25
N TYR A 180 -22.56 -2.72 -6.02
CA TYR A 180 -23.22 -1.46 -5.66
C TYR A 180 -22.23 -0.55 -4.91
N ASN A 181 -22.26 0.75 -5.22
CA ASN A 181 -21.46 1.75 -4.52
C ASN A 181 -22.08 2.06 -3.16
N LEU A 182 -21.42 1.69 -2.07
CA LEU A 182 -21.94 1.85 -0.71
C LEU A 182 -22.16 3.32 -0.33
N HIS A 183 -21.27 4.20 -0.75
CA HIS A 183 -21.41 5.64 -0.53
C HIS A 183 -22.77 6.22 -1.03
N SER A 184 -23.35 5.70 -2.11
CA SER A 184 -24.66 6.16 -2.62
C SER A 184 -25.82 5.58 -1.84
N LEU A 185 -25.63 4.41 -1.23
CA LEU A 185 -26.65 3.70 -0.46
C LEU A 185 -26.77 4.22 0.96
N SER A 186 -25.73 4.93 1.49
CA SER A 186 -25.76 5.48 2.85
C SER A 186 -26.06 4.41 3.91
N THR A 187 -25.32 3.33 3.93
CA THR A 187 -25.58 2.11 4.74
C THR A 187 -25.66 2.36 6.24
N GLU A 188 -25.02 3.40 6.75
CA GLU A 188 -25.11 3.90 8.13
C GLU A 188 -25.99 5.17 8.25
N GLY A 189 -26.85 5.43 7.26
CA GLY A 189 -27.69 6.62 7.24
C GLY A 189 -26.95 7.92 6.91
N GLN A 190 -25.76 7.85 6.31
CA GLN A 190 -24.96 9.02 5.99
C GLN A 190 -25.73 10.01 5.11
N GLY A 191 -25.96 11.21 5.66
CA GLY A 191 -26.74 12.26 5.00
C GLY A 191 -28.27 12.10 5.06
N LEU A 192 -28.76 11.13 5.83
CA LEU A 192 -30.19 10.94 6.11
C LEU A 192 -30.58 11.58 7.46
N PRO A 193 -31.88 11.83 7.72
CA PRO A 193 -32.35 12.38 8.99
C PRO A 193 -31.94 11.52 10.18
N GLY A 194 -31.28 12.11 11.17
CA GLY A 194 -30.76 11.40 12.35
C GLY A 194 -29.44 10.63 12.13
N GLY A 195 -28.96 10.55 10.89
CA GLY A 195 -27.72 9.89 10.56
C GLY A 195 -26.49 10.83 10.53
N PRO A 196 -25.27 10.29 10.40
CA PRO A 196 -24.05 11.07 10.32
C PRO A 196 -23.96 11.86 9.00
N LYS A 197 -23.04 12.83 8.95
CA LYS A 197 -22.75 13.55 7.71
C LYS A 197 -22.17 12.59 6.65
N LYS A 198 -22.53 12.84 5.39
CA LYS A 198 -21.97 12.07 4.28
C LYS A 198 -20.48 12.30 4.16
N TYR A 199 -19.69 11.22 4.13
CA TYR A 199 -18.24 11.30 4.02
C TYR A 199 -17.77 11.68 2.61
N LYS A 200 -16.56 12.23 2.52
CA LYS A 200 -15.91 12.52 1.24
C LYS A 200 -15.10 11.32 0.78
N ARG A 201 -15.11 11.03 -0.53
CA ARG A 201 -14.34 9.95 -1.14
C ARG A 201 -12.90 10.33 -1.49
N ILE A 202 -12.44 11.49 -1.03
CA ILE A 202 -11.05 11.92 -1.13
C ILE A 202 -10.55 12.13 0.29
N ALA A 203 -9.44 11.49 0.63
CA ALA A 203 -8.81 11.58 1.94
C ALA A 203 -7.30 11.71 1.82
N VAL A 204 -6.65 12.04 2.93
CA VAL A 204 -5.20 12.18 3.03
C VAL A 204 -4.60 10.93 3.65
N SER A 205 -3.41 10.56 3.20
CA SER A 205 -2.60 9.48 3.75
C SER A 205 -1.21 9.96 4.12
N ILE A 206 -0.58 9.26 5.07
CA ILE A 206 0.87 9.34 5.34
C ILE A 206 1.48 8.01 4.91
N PRO A 207 1.99 7.92 3.68
CA PRO A 207 2.77 6.76 3.24
C PRO A 207 4.17 6.79 3.86
N PHE A 208 4.61 5.63 4.38
CA PHE A 208 5.97 5.40 4.85
C PHE A 208 6.36 3.94 4.66
N GLY A 209 7.66 3.68 4.63
CA GLY A 209 8.11 2.32 4.43
C GLY A 209 9.60 2.20 4.21
N ILE A 210 9.99 1.00 3.82
CA ILE A 210 11.36 0.63 3.55
C ILE A 210 11.45 -0.10 2.21
N GLY A 211 12.60 0.01 1.56
CA GLY A 211 12.82 -0.73 0.32
C GLY A 211 14.28 -1.07 0.11
N TYR A 212 14.48 -2.07 -0.70
CA TYR A 212 15.79 -2.51 -1.15
C TYR A 212 15.86 -2.39 -2.66
N ARG A 213 16.95 -1.78 -3.17
CA ARG A 213 17.13 -1.51 -4.60
C ARG A 213 18.49 -1.97 -5.08
N LEU A 214 18.49 -2.64 -6.23
CA LEU A 214 19.66 -3.11 -6.95
C LEU A 214 19.79 -2.37 -8.28
N ASN A 215 20.98 -1.88 -8.59
CA ASN A 215 21.29 -1.44 -9.94
C ASN A 215 21.79 -2.65 -10.76
N ILE A 216 20.95 -3.19 -11.62
CA ILE A 216 21.27 -4.37 -12.44
C ILE A 216 22.05 -4.04 -13.71
N ALA A 217 21.91 -2.80 -14.21
CA ALA A 217 22.64 -2.29 -15.35
C ALA A 217 22.94 -0.79 -15.17
N ARG A 218 23.58 -0.15 -16.17
CA ARG A 218 23.96 1.28 -16.07
C ARG A 218 22.80 2.22 -15.74
N GLN A 219 21.61 1.90 -16.22
CA GLN A 219 20.43 2.77 -16.11
C GLN A 219 19.23 2.03 -15.54
N TRP A 220 19.32 0.70 -15.33
CA TRP A 220 18.21 -0.09 -14.86
C TRP A 220 18.36 -0.44 -13.39
N THR A 221 17.29 -0.29 -12.66
CA THR A 221 17.18 -0.66 -11.25
C THR A 221 16.04 -1.65 -11.07
N ILE A 222 16.21 -2.56 -10.12
CA ILE A 222 15.13 -3.39 -9.62
C ILE A 222 15.06 -3.22 -8.11
N GLY A 223 13.88 -3.16 -7.54
CA GLY A 223 13.69 -2.96 -6.11
C GLY A 223 12.52 -3.76 -5.58
N LEU A 224 12.60 -4.05 -4.28
CA LEU A 224 11.50 -4.57 -3.48
C LEU A 224 11.17 -3.50 -2.43
N GLU A 225 9.91 -3.14 -2.29
CA GLU A 225 9.44 -2.12 -1.37
C GLU A 225 8.28 -2.64 -0.52
N TYR A 226 8.35 -2.41 0.78
CA TYR A 226 7.24 -2.51 1.70
C TYR A 226 6.75 -1.10 2.04
N ASN A 227 5.48 -0.85 1.85
CA ASN A 227 4.86 0.45 1.94
C ASN A 227 3.60 0.37 2.81
N PHE A 228 3.58 1.13 3.87
CA PHE A 228 2.43 1.27 4.77
C PHE A 228 1.84 2.67 4.63
N ARG A 229 0.51 2.77 4.72
CA ARG A 229 -0.24 4.03 4.62
C ARG A 229 -1.18 4.18 5.80
N LYS A 230 -0.88 5.12 6.65
CA LYS A 230 -1.83 5.60 7.67
C LYS A 230 -2.76 6.59 7.01
N THR A 231 -4.07 6.38 7.13
CA THR A 231 -5.07 7.32 6.59
C THR A 231 -5.74 8.13 7.69
N PHE A 232 -6.51 9.14 7.28
CA PHE A 232 -7.32 9.98 8.17
C PHE A 232 -8.80 9.84 7.84
N THR A 233 -9.21 8.65 7.42
CA THR A 233 -10.61 8.28 7.19
C THR A 233 -10.85 6.87 7.70
N ASP A 234 -12.07 6.60 8.10
CA ASP A 234 -12.59 5.34 8.59
C ASP A 234 -13.72 4.83 7.68
N TYR A 235 -13.70 5.26 6.43
CA TYR A 235 -14.76 4.95 5.47
C TYR A 235 -14.24 4.27 4.19
N ILE A 236 -13.01 3.75 4.20
CA ILE A 236 -12.47 3.02 3.04
C ILE A 236 -13.32 1.78 2.75
N ASP A 237 -13.89 1.19 3.79
CA ASP A 237 -14.78 0.02 3.75
C ASP A 237 -16.25 0.38 3.97
N ASP A 238 -16.61 1.67 4.16
CA ASP A 238 -17.96 2.16 4.46
C ASP A 238 -18.48 1.73 5.85
N VAL A 239 -17.58 1.44 6.79
CA VAL A 239 -17.92 1.04 8.17
C VAL A 239 -17.24 1.97 9.17
N HIS A 240 -18.02 2.55 10.10
CA HIS A 240 -17.49 3.53 11.05
C HIS A 240 -18.21 3.52 12.41
N GLY A 241 -19.50 3.29 12.44
CA GLY A 241 -20.26 3.60 13.64
C GLY A 241 -21.30 2.56 14.02
N THR A 242 -22.53 2.98 14.00
CA THR A 242 -23.69 2.19 14.41
C THR A 242 -24.60 1.90 13.23
N TYR A 243 -25.38 0.84 13.34
CA TYR A 243 -26.44 0.57 12.38
C TYR A 243 -27.48 1.68 12.40
N TYR A 244 -27.96 2.03 11.22
CA TYR A 244 -29.05 2.98 11.03
C TYR A 244 -30.40 2.25 11.01
N ASP A 245 -31.50 2.97 11.30
CA ASP A 245 -32.85 2.42 11.28
C ASP A 245 -33.18 1.81 9.90
N PRO A 246 -33.42 0.49 9.82
CA PRO A 246 -33.72 -0.20 8.55
C PRO A 246 -34.99 0.28 7.89
N THR A 247 -36.01 0.73 8.66
CA THR A 247 -37.29 1.24 8.13
C THR A 247 -37.07 2.55 7.39
N LEU A 248 -36.33 3.48 8.02
CA LEU A 248 -35.95 4.74 7.39
C LEU A 248 -35.02 4.52 6.19
N LEU A 249 -34.04 3.61 6.32
CA LEU A 249 -33.17 3.28 5.21
C LEU A 249 -33.93 2.69 4.01
N LEU A 250 -34.91 1.83 4.26
CA LEU A 250 -35.81 1.27 3.23
C LEU A 250 -36.55 2.39 2.51
N GLN A 251 -37.11 3.32 3.27
CA GLN A 251 -37.90 4.44 2.73
C GLN A 251 -37.05 5.37 1.83
N TYR A 252 -35.84 5.69 2.24
CA TYR A 252 -34.99 6.67 1.54
C TYR A 252 -34.10 6.06 0.45
N LYS A 253 -33.68 4.80 0.60
CA LYS A 253 -32.64 4.17 -0.25
C LYS A 253 -33.04 2.85 -0.86
N GLY A 254 -34.16 2.26 -0.41
CA GLY A 254 -34.69 1.03 -0.95
C GLY A 254 -34.09 -0.26 -0.40
N PRO A 255 -34.58 -1.42 -0.86
CA PRO A 255 -34.27 -2.71 -0.24
C PRO A 255 -32.82 -3.15 -0.37
N VAL A 256 -32.11 -2.75 -1.45
CA VAL A 256 -30.69 -3.08 -1.63
C VAL A 256 -29.83 -2.41 -0.56
N ALA A 257 -30.18 -1.18 -0.18
CA ALA A 257 -29.44 -0.47 0.87
C ALA A 257 -29.59 -1.17 2.22
N VAL A 258 -30.79 -1.62 2.56
CA VAL A 258 -31.04 -2.37 3.81
C VAL A 258 -30.29 -3.68 3.83
N ALA A 259 -30.35 -4.45 2.74
CA ALA A 259 -29.65 -5.73 2.64
C ALA A 259 -28.12 -5.62 2.72
N LEU A 260 -27.54 -4.51 2.22
CA LEU A 260 -26.11 -4.27 2.29
C LEU A 260 -25.66 -3.55 3.58
N ALA A 261 -26.58 -2.85 4.25
CA ALA A 261 -26.31 -2.27 5.56
C ALA A 261 -26.17 -3.34 6.64
N ASP A 262 -27.01 -4.39 6.59
CA ASP A 262 -26.99 -5.49 7.55
C ASP A 262 -27.16 -6.86 6.84
N PRO A 263 -26.08 -7.43 6.29
CA PRO A 263 -26.09 -8.77 5.69
C PRO A 263 -25.87 -9.88 6.72
N SER A 264 -26.13 -9.62 8.01
CA SER A 264 -25.89 -10.56 9.10
C SER A 264 -26.61 -11.88 8.92
N LYS A 265 -26.02 -12.95 9.47
CA LYS A 265 -26.58 -14.30 9.41
C LYS A 265 -27.76 -14.52 10.36
N GLY A 266 -27.94 -13.61 11.33
CA GLY A 266 -29.01 -13.69 12.32
C GLY A 266 -28.70 -14.59 13.52
N ASP A 267 -27.49 -15.17 13.59
CA ASP A 267 -27.08 -16.03 14.71
C ASP A 267 -26.93 -15.24 16.01
N ILE A 268 -26.61 -13.98 15.90
CA ILE A 268 -26.50 -13.04 17.02
C ILE A 268 -27.29 -11.78 16.65
N PRO A 269 -28.13 -11.25 17.57
CA PRO A 269 -28.83 -9.99 17.32
C PRO A 269 -27.84 -8.86 17.01
N THR A 270 -28.04 -8.18 15.87
CA THR A 270 -27.15 -7.10 15.41
C THR A 270 -27.86 -5.75 15.34
N ALA A 271 -28.36 -5.39 14.20
CA ALA A 271 -28.82 -4.04 13.88
C ALA A 271 -30.05 -3.56 14.67
N THR A 272 -30.91 -4.45 15.11
CA THR A 272 -32.21 -4.11 15.70
C THR A 272 -32.17 -4.00 17.23
N MET A 273 -31.11 -4.42 17.88
CA MET A 273 -30.97 -4.32 19.34
C MET A 273 -30.14 -3.08 19.72
N PRO A 274 -30.70 -2.18 20.49
CA PRO A 274 -29.90 -1.12 21.10
C PRO A 274 -28.87 -1.72 22.07
N ASN A 275 -27.74 -1.07 22.23
CA ASN A 275 -26.81 -1.38 23.29
C ASN A 275 -27.48 -1.23 24.66
N ALA A 276 -26.85 -1.74 25.73
CA ALA A 276 -27.36 -1.64 27.09
C ALA A 276 -27.63 -0.19 27.56
N ASP A 277 -26.99 0.78 26.92
CA ASP A 277 -27.15 2.22 27.15
C ASP A 277 -28.26 2.87 26.28
N GLY A 278 -28.99 2.06 25.48
CA GLY A 278 -30.05 2.53 24.59
C GLY A 278 -29.58 3.07 23.23
N THR A 279 -28.28 3.02 22.92
CA THR A 279 -27.75 3.41 21.61
C THR A 279 -27.91 2.28 20.57
N GLY A 280 -27.81 2.61 19.28
CA GLY A 280 -27.84 1.60 18.20
C GLY A 280 -26.67 0.63 18.31
N ALA A 281 -26.86 -0.60 17.81
CA ALA A 281 -25.81 -1.61 17.82
C ALA A 281 -24.58 -1.13 17.03
N GLN A 282 -23.42 -1.45 17.50
CA GLN A 282 -22.15 -1.10 16.87
C GLN A 282 -21.99 -1.88 15.55
N ARG A 283 -21.66 -1.17 14.47
CA ARG A 283 -21.37 -1.74 13.15
C ARG A 283 -19.86 -1.78 12.87
N GLY A 284 -19.12 -0.73 13.25
CA GLY A 284 -17.68 -0.61 13.15
C GLY A 284 -17.06 -0.03 14.40
N ASP A 285 -15.74 0.03 14.46
CA ASP A 285 -15.04 0.82 15.47
C ASP A 285 -14.85 2.27 14.93
N LYS A 286 -14.17 3.14 15.65
CA LYS A 286 -13.91 4.51 15.22
C LYS A 286 -12.43 4.75 14.93
N GLN A 287 -11.72 3.69 14.55
CA GLN A 287 -10.31 3.79 14.25
C GLN A 287 -10.08 4.04 12.77
N PHE A 288 -9.16 4.95 12.46
CA PHE A 288 -8.83 5.26 11.08
C PHE A 288 -8.23 4.05 10.35
N ASP A 289 -8.74 3.77 9.20
CA ASP A 289 -8.27 2.74 8.28
C ASP A 289 -6.80 2.90 7.91
N SER A 290 -6.18 1.79 7.61
CA SER A 290 -4.83 1.75 7.08
C SER A 290 -4.73 0.69 5.98
N TYR A 291 -3.71 0.78 5.16
CA TYR A 291 -3.44 -0.27 4.17
C TYR A 291 -1.96 -0.35 3.86
N MET A 292 -1.53 -1.50 3.38
CA MET A 292 -0.14 -1.74 3.04
C MET A 292 0.00 -2.37 1.66
N ALA A 293 1.19 -2.26 1.09
CA ALA A 293 1.53 -2.91 -0.16
C ALA A 293 2.98 -3.42 -0.13
N VAL A 294 3.21 -4.54 -0.82
CA VAL A 294 4.54 -5.04 -1.15
C VAL A 294 4.68 -5.04 -2.66
N GLU A 295 5.69 -4.35 -3.17
CA GLU A 295 5.84 -4.11 -4.60
C GLU A 295 7.25 -4.40 -5.09
N LEU A 296 7.33 -5.04 -6.26
CA LEU A 296 8.53 -5.08 -7.08
C LEU A 296 8.54 -3.87 -8.01
N LYS A 297 9.64 -3.11 -8.01
CA LYS A 297 9.80 -1.89 -8.81
C LYS A 297 10.90 -2.06 -9.83
N LEU A 298 10.63 -1.71 -11.09
CA LEU A 298 11.60 -1.64 -12.17
C LEU A 298 11.80 -0.19 -12.56
N GLY A 299 13.01 0.33 -12.42
CA GLY A 299 13.33 1.72 -12.67
C GLY A 299 14.33 1.92 -13.80
N TYR A 300 14.19 3.07 -14.46
CA TYR A 300 15.10 3.54 -15.50
C TYR A 300 15.66 4.91 -15.14
N MET A 301 16.98 4.98 -14.96
CA MET A 301 17.72 6.20 -14.61
C MET A 301 18.07 7.00 -15.87
N ILE A 302 17.61 8.23 -15.94
CA ILE A 302 17.86 9.15 -17.06
C ILE A 302 19.23 9.80 -16.87
N LYS A 303 20.08 9.68 -17.89
CA LYS A 303 21.39 10.31 -17.88
C LYS A 303 21.29 11.82 -18.16
N SER A 304 21.63 12.65 -17.20
CA SER A 304 21.70 14.10 -17.38
C SER A 304 22.82 14.49 -18.36
N LYS A 305 22.52 15.35 -19.31
CA LYS A 305 23.52 15.92 -20.23
C LYS A 305 24.48 16.80 -19.41
N LYS A 306 25.79 16.66 -19.60
CA LYS A 306 26.78 17.59 -19.02
C LYS A 306 26.53 18.99 -19.60
N ARG A 307 26.27 19.97 -18.74
CA ARG A 307 26.39 21.38 -19.14
C ARG A 307 27.84 21.62 -19.57
N LYS A 308 28.08 21.95 -20.83
CA LYS A 308 29.40 22.43 -21.30
C LYS A 308 29.67 23.71 -20.51
N LYS A 309 30.67 23.67 -19.61
CA LYS A 309 31.20 24.91 -19.04
C LYS A 309 31.89 25.63 -20.20
N THR A 310 31.33 26.71 -20.64
CA THR A 310 32.08 27.69 -21.46
C THR A 310 33.22 28.18 -20.59
N ARG A 311 34.44 27.72 -20.86
CA ARG A 311 35.65 28.38 -20.34
C ARG A 311 35.75 29.69 -21.10
N ALA A 312 35.57 30.82 -20.42
CA ALA A 312 36.02 32.06 -20.90
C ALA A 312 37.58 31.93 -21.05
N LYS A 313 38.06 32.03 -22.27
CA LYS A 313 39.49 32.25 -22.53
C LYS A 313 39.72 33.74 -22.28
N PHE A 314 40.39 34.01 -21.18
CA PHE A 314 41.13 35.27 -21.02
C PHE A 314 42.52 35.09 -21.61
#